data_11b78079f20dc2350c7caa68535cff0a
#
_entry.id   11b78079f20dc2350c7caa68535cff0a
#
_cell.length_a   1.000
_cell.length_b   1.000
_cell.length_c   1.000
_cell.angle_alpha   90.00
_cell.angle_beta   90.00
_cell.angle_gamma   90.00
#
_symmetry.space_group_name_H-M   'P 1'
#
loop_
_entity.id
_entity.type
_entity.pdbx_description
1 polymer ?
#
loop_
_entity_poly.entity_id
_entity_poly.type
_entity_poly.pdbx_seq_one_letter_code
_entity_poly.pdbx_strand_id
1 'polypeptide(L)'
;EHKFRKERLLNLVKENVTNRLKRNGMGYEQIKEITSKLNPNALTIGFARRFATYKRATLIFRDLERITQILNDESRPVQIIFAGKAHPADKEGQDLIKYINEISMMPQFKGKIFVLENYNMNIARYLVSGVDVWLNNPRRPMEASGTSGQKASINGVVNFSILDGWWAEGYNSKNGWAIGTNADYESYEAQDAADSDSLYSTLENKIISTYYNVNDKGISNDW
;
A
#
# COMPACT_ATOMS: atom_id res chain seq x y z
N GLU A 1 -6.82 -10.16 17.49
CA GLU A 1 -6.75 -8.69 17.59
C GLU A 1 -6.54 -8.04 16.21
N HIS A 2 -5.55 -8.47 15.42
CA HIS A 2 -5.27 -7.88 14.11
C HIS A 2 -6.47 -7.95 13.15
N LYS A 3 -7.14 -9.11 13.04
CA LYS A 3 -8.35 -9.28 12.22
C LYS A 3 -9.43 -8.25 12.59
N PHE A 4 -9.67 -8.03 13.86
CA PHE A 4 -10.64 -7.04 14.35
C PHE A 4 -10.25 -5.61 13.93
N ARG A 5 -8.96 -5.25 14.03
CA ARG A 5 -8.47 -3.93 13.59
C ARG A 5 -8.59 -3.76 12.08
N LYS A 6 -8.31 -4.81 11.32
CA LYS A 6 -8.47 -4.83 9.87
C LYS A 6 -9.93 -4.64 9.45
N GLU A 7 -10.87 -5.34 10.07
CA GLU A 7 -12.30 -5.18 9.81
C GLU A 7 -12.77 -3.73 10.09
N ARG A 8 -12.29 -3.12 11.19
CA ARG A 8 -12.58 -1.72 11.48
C ARG A 8 -11.99 -0.76 10.45
N LEU A 9 -10.77 -1.02 9.98
CA LEU A 9 -10.17 -0.26 8.90
C LEU A 9 -11.00 -0.37 7.61
N LEU A 10 -11.39 -1.59 7.21
CA LEU A 10 -12.15 -1.80 5.99
C LEU A 10 -13.54 -1.15 6.04
N ASN A 11 -14.19 -1.09 7.20
CA ASN A 11 -15.42 -0.35 7.38
C ASN A 11 -15.21 1.18 7.17
N LEU A 12 -14.13 1.74 7.73
CA LEU A 12 -13.76 3.14 7.49
C LEU A 12 -13.45 3.39 5.99
N VAL A 13 -12.71 2.49 5.35
CA VAL A 13 -12.42 2.58 3.91
C VAL A 13 -13.70 2.57 3.10
N LYS A 14 -14.62 1.65 3.40
CA LYS A 14 -15.94 1.55 2.75
C LYS A 14 -16.72 2.85 2.85
N GLU A 15 -16.81 3.42 4.04
CA GLU A 15 -17.50 4.68 4.28
C GLU A 15 -16.85 5.84 3.53
N ASN A 16 -15.52 6.01 3.64
CA ASN A 16 -14.78 7.08 2.99
C ASN A 16 -14.91 7.02 1.46
N VAL A 17 -14.71 5.84 0.87
CA VAL A 17 -14.84 5.62 -0.58
C VAL A 17 -16.28 5.84 -1.05
N THR A 18 -17.27 5.33 -0.32
CA THR A 18 -18.71 5.56 -0.62
C THR A 18 -19.01 7.04 -0.67
N ASN A 19 -18.61 7.79 0.34
CA ASN A 19 -18.87 9.23 0.43
C ASN A 19 -18.18 10.00 -0.70
N ARG A 20 -16.94 9.65 -1.03
CA ARG A 20 -16.20 10.24 -2.14
C ARG A 20 -16.89 9.99 -3.48
N LEU A 21 -17.20 8.75 -3.80
CA LEU A 21 -17.80 8.37 -5.09
C LEU A 21 -19.19 8.97 -5.26
N LYS A 22 -19.98 9.04 -4.16
CA LYS A 22 -21.28 9.69 -4.15
C LYS A 22 -21.18 11.20 -4.46
N ARG A 23 -20.21 11.91 -3.84
CA ARG A 23 -19.97 13.34 -4.16
C ARG A 23 -19.56 13.55 -5.61
N ASN A 24 -18.87 12.59 -6.20
CA ASN A 24 -18.47 12.61 -7.61
C ASN A 24 -19.58 12.19 -8.58
N GLY A 25 -20.83 12.02 -8.09
CA GLY A 25 -21.98 11.73 -8.92
C GLY A 25 -22.14 10.26 -9.35
N MET A 26 -21.36 9.33 -8.75
CA MET A 26 -21.47 7.91 -9.06
C MET A 26 -22.77 7.31 -8.51
N GLY A 27 -23.44 6.47 -9.31
CA GLY A 27 -24.68 5.81 -8.93
C GLY A 27 -24.49 4.75 -7.82
N TYR A 28 -25.54 4.51 -7.04
CA TYR A 28 -25.51 3.60 -5.89
C TYR A 28 -25.01 2.19 -6.23
N GLU A 29 -25.50 1.60 -7.31
CA GLU A 29 -25.12 0.22 -7.70
C GLU A 29 -23.62 0.13 -8.07
N GLN A 30 -23.08 1.13 -8.75
CA GLN A 30 -21.65 1.21 -9.07
C GLN A 30 -20.78 1.35 -7.81
N ILE A 31 -21.22 2.17 -6.85
CA ILE A 31 -20.54 2.33 -5.56
C ILE A 31 -20.56 1.01 -4.79
N LYS A 32 -21.71 0.34 -4.75
CA LYS A 32 -21.89 -0.95 -4.11
C LYS A 32 -21.00 -2.02 -4.74
N GLU A 33 -20.93 -2.08 -6.07
CA GLU A 33 -20.03 -2.98 -6.80
C GLU A 33 -18.58 -2.83 -6.37
N ILE A 34 -18.09 -1.58 -6.24
CA ILE A 34 -16.72 -1.29 -5.83
C ILE A 34 -16.48 -1.66 -4.37
N THR A 35 -17.36 -1.21 -3.49
CA THR A 35 -17.14 -1.33 -2.04
C THR A 35 -17.44 -2.71 -1.48
N SER A 36 -18.23 -3.52 -2.18
CA SER A 36 -18.46 -4.93 -1.81
C SER A 36 -17.25 -5.83 -2.05
N LYS A 37 -16.29 -5.38 -2.85
CA LYS A 37 -15.04 -6.11 -3.11
C LYS A 37 -14.01 -5.98 -1.99
N LEU A 38 -14.23 -5.09 -1.00
CA LEU A 38 -13.40 -5.04 0.20
C LEU A 38 -13.45 -6.39 0.93
N ASN A 39 -12.29 -7.04 1.04
CA ASN A 39 -12.19 -8.40 1.55
C ASN A 39 -11.30 -8.44 2.80
N PRO A 40 -11.83 -8.79 3.98
CA PRO A 40 -11.05 -8.89 5.21
C PRO A 40 -10.00 -10.03 5.19
N ASN A 41 -10.16 -11.00 4.30
CA ASN A 41 -9.21 -12.10 4.14
C ASN A 41 -8.14 -11.84 3.06
N ALA A 42 -8.27 -10.78 2.26
CA ALA A 42 -7.26 -10.38 1.29
C ALA A 42 -6.03 -9.77 1.95
N LEU A 43 -4.84 -10.07 1.46
CA LEU A 43 -3.63 -9.33 1.84
C LEU A 43 -3.85 -7.84 1.58
N THR A 44 -3.77 -7.04 2.64
CA THR A 44 -4.05 -5.60 2.58
C THR A 44 -2.77 -4.80 2.73
N ILE A 45 -2.37 -4.12 1.66
CA ILE A 45 -1.18 -3.27 1.63
C ILE A 45 -1.61 -1.81 1.82
N GLY A 46 -0.99 -1.11 2.77
CA GLY A 46 -1.24 0.30 3.00
C GLY A 46 -0.08 1.17 2.55
N PHE A 47 -0.38 2.21 1.80
CA PHE A 47 0.53 3.30 1.49
C PHE A 47 -0.10 4.62 1.96
N ALA A 48 0.41 5.20 3.04
CA ALA A 48 -0.16 6.44 3.58
C ALA A 48 0.93 7.44 3.98
N ARG A 49 1.08 8.46 3.16
CA ARG A 49 2.14 9.48 3.30
C ARG A 49 1.73 10.78 2.61
N ARG A 50 2.50 11.85 2.88
CA ARG A 50 2.48 13.03 2.03
C ARG A 50 2.87 12.61 0.60
N PHE A 51 2.08 12.98 -0.37
CA PHE A 51 2.42 12.79 -1.78
C PHE A 51 3.48 13.81 -2.19
N ALA A 52 4.70 13.34 -2.33
CA ALA A 52 5.85 14.06 -2.87
C ALA A 52 6.60 13.09 -3.79
N THR A 53 7.24 13.61 -4.83
CA THR A 53 7.84 12.81 -5.90
C THR A 53 8.81 11.75 -5.37
N TYR A 54 9.69 12.11 -4.43
CA TYR A 54 10.68 11.19 -3.88
C TYR A 54 10.07 10.05 -3.04
N LYS A 55 8.80 10.17 -2.60
CA LYS A 55 8.06 9.09 -1.92
C LYS A 55 7.62 7.99 -2.87
N ARG A 56 7.65 8.25 -4.17
CA ARG A 56 7.40 7.32 -5.29
C ARG A 56 6.11 6.52 -5.13
N ALA A 57 5.01 7.19 -4.80
CA ALA A 57 3.70 6.54 -4.60
C ALA A 57 3.25 5.68 -5.79
N THR A 58 3.77 5.97 -6.98
CA THR A 58 3.45 5.28 -8.24
C THR A 58 4.44 4.17 -8.62
N LEU A 59 5.49 3.90 -7.81
CA LEU A 59 6.48 2.87 -8.12
C LEU A 59 5.84 1.49 -8.33
N ILE A 60 4.80 1.16 -7.57
CA ILE A 60 4.05 -0.09 -7.68
C ILE A 60 3.21 -0.19 -8.97
N PHE A 61 3.09 0.88 -9.74
CA PHE A 61 2.40 0.91 -11.04
C PHE A 61 3.36 1.03 -12.22
N ARG A 62 4.66 0.88 -11.99
CA ARG A 62 5.65 0.95 -13.05
C ARG A 62 5.48 -0.18 -14.07
N ASP A 63 5.05 -1.34 -13.64
CA ASP A 63 4.64 -2.47 -14.46
C ASP A 63 3.16 -2.76 -14.23
N LEU A 64 2.31 -2.17 -15.08
CA LEU A 64 0.85 -2.31 -14.97
C LEU A 64 0.38 -3.73 -15.29
N GLU A 65 1.07 -4.47 -16.14
CA GLU A 65 0.72 -5.85 -16.43
C GLU A 65 0.95 -6.74 -15.21
N ARG A 66 2.12 -6.63 -14.61
CA ARG A 66 2.51 -7.43 -13.44
C ARG A 66 1.62 -7.15 -12.23
N ILE A 67 1.33 -5.87 -11.93
CA ILE A 67 0.41 -5.55 -10.83
C ILE A 67 -1.03 -5.97 -11.15
N THR A 68 -1.44 -5.98 -12.42
CA THR A 68 -2.75 -6.50 -12.82
C THR A 68 -2.85 -7.99 -12.53
N GLN A 69 -1.84 -8.77 -12.85
CA GLN A 69 -1.81 -10.21 -12.54
C GLN A 69 -1.89 -10.45 -11.03
N ILE A 70 -1.12 -9.74 -10.23
CA ILE A 70 -1.13 -9.85 -8.76
C ILE A 70 -2.51 -9.54 -8.18
N LEU A 71 -3.12 -8.42 -8.57
CA LEU A 71 -4.40 -7.98 -8.01
C LEU A 71 -5.60 -8.77 -8.54
N ASN A 72 -5.45 -9.54 -9.61
CA ASN A 72 -6.51 -10.37 -10.19
C ASN A 72 -6.35 -11.87 -9.89
N ASP A 73 -5.39 -12.25 -9.07
CA ASP A 73 -5.30 -13.63 -8.57
C ASP A 73 -6.38 -13.86 -7.50
N GLU A 74 -7.48 -14.50 -7.89
CA GLU A 74 -8.61 -14.78 -6.98
C GLU A 74 -8.27 -15.83 -5.92
N SER A 75 -7.24 -16.65 -6.14
CA SER A 75 -6.78 -17.65 -5.18
C SER A 75 -5.98 -17.03 -4.03
N ARG A 76 -5.34 -15.90 -4.26
CA ARG A 76 -4.52 -15.15 -3.29
C ARG A 76 -4.81 -13.65 -3.38
N PRO A 77 -6.04 -13.22 -3.01
CA PRO A 77 -6.49 -11.87 -3.25
C PRO A 77 -5.66 -10.81 -2.53
N VAL A 78 -5.27 -9.77 -3.25
CA VAL A 78 -4.52 -8.61 -2.73
C VAL A 78 -5.34 -7.34 -2.94
N GLN A 79 -5.35 -6.46 -1.96
CA GLN A 79 -5.94 -5.13 -2.06
C GLN A 79 -4.98 -4.06 -1.55
N ILE A 80 -5.04 -2.86 -2.13
CA ILE A 80 -4.14 -1.77 -1.78
C ILE A 80 -4.96 -0.56 -1.35
N ILE A 81 -4.57 0.06 -0.24
CA ILE A 81 -5.18 1.28 0.27
C ILE A 81 -4.16 2.41 0.22
N PHE A 82 -4.47 3.44 -0.56
CA PHE A 82 -3.71 4.69 -0.61
C PHE A 82 -4.38 5.76 0.23
N ALA A 83 -3.59 6.50 0.98
CA ALA A 83 -4.04 7.69 1.70
C ALA A 83 -2.93 8.74 1.74
N GLY A 84 -3.29 9.99 1.83
CA GLY A 84 -2.31 11.05 1.95
C GLY A 84 -2.84 12.40 1.49
N LYS A 85 -1.95 13.37 1.51
CA LYS A 85 -2.21 14.74 1.06
C LYS A 85 -1.01 15.25 0.28
N ALA A 86 -1.25 16.11 -0.69
CA ALA A 86 -0.25 16.98 -1.29
C ALA A 86 -0.42 18.40 -0.74
N HIS A 87 0.65 19.14 -0.64
CA HIS A 87 0.55 20.56 -0.31
C HIS A 87 -0.20 21.30 -1.42
N PRO A 88 -1.03 22.32 -1.13
CA PRO A 88 -1.76 23.06 -2.16
C PRO A 88 -0.88 23.68 -3.27
N ALA A 89 0.37 24.02 -2.95
CA ALA A 89 1.35 24.53 -3.91
C ALA A 89 2.18 23.40 -4.58
N ASP A 90 2.03 22.14 -4.19
CA ASP A 90 2.75 21.00 -4.76
C ASP A 90 1.93 20.36 -5.88
N LYS A 91 2.10 20.90 -7.09
CA LYS A 91 1.40 20.43 -8.28
C LYS A 91 1.74 18.98 -8.62
N GLU A 92 3.01 18.60 -8.51
CA GLU A 92 3.46 17.24 -8.80
C GLU A 92 2.84 16.23 -7.84
N GLY A 93 2.78 16.55 -6.54
CA GLY A 93 2.11 15.72 -5.55
C GLY A 93 0.60 15.58 -5.80
N GLN A 94 -0.06 16.65 -6.28
CA GLN A 94 -1.47 16.60 -6.68
C GLN A 94 -1.67 15.72 -7.91
N ASP A 95 -0.78 15.80 -8.90
CA ASP A 95 -0.85 14.97 -10.10
C ASP A 95 -0.64 13.49 -9.79
N LEU A 96 0.21 13.15 -8.80
CA LEU A 96 0.34 11.78 -8.30
C LEU A 96 -0.98 11.25 -7.71
N ILE A 97 -1.68 12.07 -6.91
CA ILE A 97 -2.99 11.68 -6.35
C ILE A 97 -4.00 11.44 -7.47
N LYS A 98 -4.05 12.35 -8.46
CA LYS A 98 -4.93 12.22 -9.61
C LYS A 98 -4.65 10.94 -10.38
N TYR A 99 -3.41 10.66 -10.71
CA TYR A 99 -2.98 9.46 -11.42
C TYR A 99 -3.38 8.17 -10.69
N ILE A 100 -3.16 8.10 -9.37
CA ILE A 100 -3.55 6.92 -8.57
C ILE A 100 -5.07 6.76 -8.55
N ASN A 101 -5.83 7.86 -8.49
CA ASN A 101 -7.29 7.80 -8.60
C ASN A 101 -7.73 7.27 -9.96
N GLU A 102 -7.13 7.72 -11.05
CA GLU A 102 -7.43 7.25 -12.40
C GLU A 102 -7.15 5.74 -12.52
N ILE A 103 -5.98 5.28 -12.07
CA ILE A 103 -5.65 3.84 -12.02
C ILE A 103 -6.68 3.06 -11.20
N SER A 104 -7.06 3.53 -10.02
CA SER A 104 -8.00 2.83 -9.14
C SER A 104 -9.39 2.61 -9.76
N MET A 105 -9.71 3.40 -10.77
CA MET A 105 -11.00 3.31 -11.48
C MET A 105 -10.92 2.51 -12.80
N MET A 106 -9.73 2.07 -13.22
CA MET A 106 -9.59 1.18 -14.36
C MET A 106 -10.30 -0.16 -14.09
N PRO A 107 -10.93 -0.79 -15.09
CA PRO A 107 -11.70 -2.01 -14.91
C PRO A 107 -10.97 -3.13 -14.15
N GLN A 108 -9.68 -3.34 -14.44
CA GLN A 108 -8.85 -4.37 -13.81
C GLN A 108 -8.48 -4.07 -12.35
N PHE A 109 -8.57 -2.81 -11.91
CA PHE A 109 -8.19 -2.37 -10.55
C PHE A 109 -9.37 -1.95 -9.68
N LYS A 110 -10.53 -1.78 -10.31
CA LYS A 110 -11.77 -1.33 -9.66
C LYS A 110 -12.21 -2.29 -8.55
N GLY A 111 -12.24 -1.77 -7.32
CA GLY A 111 -12.55 -2.56 -6.13
C GLY A 111 -11.37 -3.38 -5.57
N LYS A 112 -10.13 -3.09 -6.01
CA LYS A 112 -8.88 -3.68 -5.50
C LYS A 112 -7.90 -2.62 -5.04
N ILE A 113 -7.98 -1.41 -5.61
CA ILE A 113 -7.24 -0.24 -5.18
C ILE A 113 -8.22 0.79 -4.63
N PHE A 114 -8.00 1.20 -3.40
CA PHE A 114 -8.85 2.16 -2.69
C PHE A 114 -8.05 3.40 -2.34
N VAL A 115 -8.57 4.58 -2.67
CA VAL A 115 -7.94 5.87 -2.36
C VAL A 115 -8.79 6.60 -1.34
N LEU A 116 -8.23 6.91 -0.19
CA LEU A 116 -8.90 7.64 0.88
C LEU A 116 -8.67 9.13 0.77
N GLU A 117 -9.75 9.88 0.94
CA GLU A 117 -9.71 11.34 1.03
C GLU A 117 -9.62 11.82 2.47
N ASN A 118 -9.27 13.10 2.63
CA ASN A 118 -9.23 13.78 3.92
C ASN A 118 -8.32 13.12 4.96
N TYR A 119 -7.19 12.55 4.48
CA TYR A 119 -6.21 11.92 5.35
C TYR A 119 -5.90 12.78 6.59
N ASN A 120 -6.07 12.22 7.76
CA ASN A 120 -5.90 12.85 9.06
C ASN A 120 -5.41 11.81 10.09
N MET A 121 -5.18 12.25 11.33
CA MET A 121 -4.70 11.37 12.40
C MET A 121 -5.63 10.20 12.71
N ASN A 122 -6.95 10.38 12.55
CA ASN A 122 -7.91 9.30 12.76
C ASN A 122 -7.74 8.21 11.70
N ILE A 123 -7.73 8.57 10.41
CA ILE A 123 -7.46 7.63 9.31
C ILE A 123 -6.09 6.96 9.49
N ALA A 124 -5.06 7.74 9.87
CA ALA A 124 -3.72 7.21 10.11
C ALA A 124 -3.70 6.10 11.18
N ARG A 125 -4.42 6.28 12.30
CA ARG A 125 -4.51 5.26 13.35
C ARG A 125 -5.09 3.94 12.86
N TYR A 126 -6.14 3.99 12.06
CA TYR A 126 -6.74 2.78 11.48
C TYR A 126 -5.78 2.09 10.51
N LEU A 127 -5.10 2.86 9.66
CA LEU A 127 -4.17 2.31 8.67
C LEU A 127 -2.97 1.64 9.33
N VAL A 128 -2.27 2.31 10.24
CA VAL A 128 -1.05 1.76 10.88
C VAL A 128 -1.32 0.56 11.79
N SER A 129 -2.58 0.24 12.07
CA SER A 129 -2.96 -0.90 12.91
C SER A 129 -3.83 -1.94 12.21
N GLY A 130 -4.34 -1.63 11.01
CA GLY A 130 -5.33 -2.47 10.34
C GLY A 130 -4.91 -3.02 8.98
N VAL A 131 -3.86 -2.49 8.34
CA VAL A 131 -3.29 -3.13 7.15
C VAL A 131 -2.37 -4.29 7.57
N ASP A 132 -2.11 -5.22 6.66
CA ASP A 132 -1.18 -6.33 6.93
C ASP A 132 0.26 -5.88 6.65
N VAL A 133 0.45 -5.10 5.59
CA VAL A 133 1.75 -4.63 5.13
C VAL A 133 1.75 -3.11 4.98
N TRP A 134 2.78 -2.47 5.52
CA TRP A 134 3.05 -1.05 5.34
C TRP A 134 4.10 -0.83 4.27
N LEU A 135 3.66 -0.35 3.10
CA LEU A 135 4.54 -0.07 1.97
C LEU A 135 5.19 1.31 2.12
N ASN A 136 6.52 1.34 2.05
CA ASN A 136 7.31 2.54 2.16
C ASN A 136 8.48 2.51 1.17
N ASN A 137 8.35 3.21 0.06
CA ASN A 137 9.29 3.12 -1.06
C ASN A 137 9.88 4.49 -1.47
N PRO A 138 10.44 5.26 -0.52
CA PRO A 138 11.09 6.52 -0.85
C PRO A 138 12.30 6.28 -1.75
N ARG A 139 12.71 7.31 -2.47
CA ARG A 139 13.99 7.30 -3.17
C ARG A 139 15.12 7.44 -2.16
N ARG A 140 16.01 6.45 -2.11
CA ARG A 140 17.20 6.50 -1.28
C ARG A 140 18.23 7.49 -1.89
N PRO A 141 18.90 8.34 -1.08
CA PRO A 141 18.89 8.44 0.38
C PRO A 141 18.00 9.60 0.91
N MET A 142 16.81 9.80 0.39
CA MET A 142 16.02 11.02 0.64
C MET A 142 15.09 10.92 1.86
N GLU A 143 14.95 9.75 2.50
CA GLU A 143 14.11 9.57 3.68
C GLU A 143 14.93 9.70 4.95
N ALA A 144 14.73 10.77 5.71
CA ALA A 144 15.51 11.02 6.92
C ALA A 144 15.17 10.03 8.06
N SER A 145 13.91 9.66 8.23
CA SER A 145 13.49 8.74 9.29
C SER A 145 12.36 7.80 8.85
N GLY A 146 11.18 8.30 8.49
CA GLY A 146 10.03 7.43 8.12
C GLY A 146 9.25 6.90 9.32
N THR A 147 8.87 7.80 10.26
CA THR A 147 8.16 7.46 11.52
C THR A 147 6.84 6.71 11.34
N SER A 148 6.22 6.76 10.16
CA SER A 148 5.00 6.00 9.86
C SER A 148 5.24 4.49 9.89
N GLY A 149 6.37 4.02 9.37
CA GLY A 149 6.77 2.63 9.43
C GLY A 149 7.03 2.16 10.87
N GLN A 150 7.63 3.01 11.73
CA GLN A 150 7.78 2.73 13.15
C GLN A 150 6.42 2.55 13.84
N LYS A 151 5.46 3.44 13.56
CA LYS A 151 4.09 3.34 14.09
C LYS A 151 3.40 2.06 13.62
N ALA A 152 3.57 1.66 12.37
CA ALA A 152 3.06 0.41 11.84
C ALA A 152 3.64 -0.78 12.61
N SER A 153 4.96 -0.86 12.78
CA SER A 153 5.62 -1.93 13.53
C SER A 153 5.15 -2.04 14.97
N ILE A 154 5.02 -0.92 15.70
CA ILE A 154 4.52 -0.90 17.09
C ILE A 154 3.09 -1.47 17.18
N ASN A 155 2.31 -1.36 16.11
CA ASN A 155 0.94 -1.89 16.02
C ASN A 155 0.86 -3.31 15.42
N GLY A 156 1.99 -3.97 15.15
CA GLY A 156 2.04 -5.32 14.60
C GLY A 156 1.84 -5.41 13.10
N VAL A 157 1.95 -4.29 12.37
CA VAL A 157 1.91 -4.26 10.92
C VAL A 157 3.32 -4.41 10.36
N VAL A 158 3.49 -5.31 9.40
CA VAL A 158 4.81 -5.64 8.86
C VAL A 158 5.26 -4.60 7.84
N ASN A 159 6.52 -4.12 7.94
CA ASN A 159 7.06 -3.17 6.98
C ASN A 159 7.57 -3.86 5.72
N PHE A 160 7.25 -3.25 4.59
CA PHE A 160 7.82 -3.54 3.29
C PHE A 160 8.39 -2.23 2.74
N SER A 161 9.70 -2.05 2.86
CA SER A 161 10.29 -0.73 2.70
C SER A 161 11.67 -0.77 2.05
N ILE A 162 11.98 0.31 1.33
CA ILE A 162 13.36 0.64 0.93
C ILE A 162 14.23 0.73 2.19
N LEU A 163 15.47 0.29 2.10
CA LEU A 163 16.48 0.40 3.15
C LEU A 163 17.00 1.85 3.26
N ASP A 164 16.12 2.71 3.79
CA ASP A 164 16.38 4.13 3.99
C ASP A 164 15.71 4.61 5.28
N GLY A 165 16.17 5.72 5.83
CA GLY A 165 15.72 6.20 7.13
C GLY A 165 15.87 5.14 8.22
N TRP A 166 14.86 5.00 9.11
CA TRP A 166 14.91 4.05 10.21
C TRP A 166 15.00 2.58 9.77
N TRP A 167 14.49 2.27 8.56
CA TRP A 167 14.47 0.88 8.09
C TRP A 167 15.87 0.38 7.71
N ALA A 168 16.79 1.28 7.35
CA ALA A 168 18.20 0.95 7.17
C ALA A 168 18.87 0.47 8.46
N GLU A 169 18.39 0.95 9.63
CA GLU A 169 18.90 0.56 10.95
C GLU A 169 18.09 -0.58 11.57
N GLY A 170 16.76 -0.55 11.41
CA GLY A 170 15.84 -1.45 12.09
C GLY A 170 15.61 -2.77 11.39
N TYR A 171 15.90 -2.89 10.10
CA TYR A 171 15.71 -4.12 9.34
C TYR A 171 16.74 -5.19 9.71
N ASN A 172 16.26 -6.39 10.04
CA ASN A 172 17.10 -7.53 10.46
C ASN A 172 16.79 -8.84 9.68
N SER A 173 16.14 -8.74 8.54
CA SER A 173 15.66 -9.85 7.69
C SER A 173 14.60 -10.79 8.31
N LYS A 174 14.19 -10.56 9.55
CA LYS A 174 13.18 -11.36 10.28
C LYS A 174 11.96 -10.53 10.71
N ASN A 175 11.99 -9.21 10.55
CA ASN A 175 10.96 -8.29 11.05
C ASN A 175 10.21 -7.56 9.93
N GLY A 176 10.32 -8.04 8.71
CA GLY A 176 9.67 -7.48 7.52
C GLY A 176 10.50 -7.70 6.25
N TRP A 177 10.24 -6.92 5.23
CA TRP A 177 10.88 -7.08 3.93
C TRP A 177 11.54 -5.80 3.43
N ALA A 178 12.70 -5.96 2.81
CA ALA A 178 13.42 -4.88 2.15
C ALA A 178 13.04 -4.80 0.66
N ILE A 179 13.02 -3.59 0.12
CA ILE A 179 12.96 -3.29 -1.31
C ILE A 179 14.33 -2.77 -1.72
N GLY A 180 14.85 -3.28 -2.83
CA GLY A 180 16.15 -2.86 -3.35
C GLY A 180 17.34 -3.32 -2.50
N THR A 181 18.46 -2.70 -2.75
CA THR A 181 19.73 -2.96 -2.05
C THR A 181 20.35 -1.62 -1.60
N ASN A 182 21.48 -1.70 -0.90
CA ASN A 182 22.29 -0.52 -0.57
C ASN A 182 23.22 -0.06 -1.70
N ALA A 183 23.00 -0.53 -2.93
CA ALA A 183 23.80 -0.13 -4.08
C ALA A 183 23.56 1.34 -4.45
N ASP A 184 24.59 1.97 -5.01
CA ASP A 184 24.48 3.24 -5.68
C ASP A 184 24.07 3.02 -7.14
N TYR A 185 23.29 3.93 -7.68
CA TYR A 185 22.76 3.87 -9.03
C TYR A 185 23.22 5.06 -9.86
N GLU A 186 23.49 4.82 -11.13
CA GLU A 186 23.97 5.85 -12.06
C GLU A 186 22.91 6.95 -12.32
N SER A 187 21.62 6.62 -12.16
CA SER A 187 20.51 7.53 -12.38
C SER A 187 19.29 7.18 -11.54
N TYR A 188 18.38 8.12 -11.38
CA TYR A 188 17.08 7.89 -10.76
C TYR A 188 16.24 6.85 -11.51
N GLU A 189 16.34 6.83 -12.83
CA GLU A 189 15.63 5.85 -13.66
C GLU A 189 16.15 4.42 -13.42
N ALA A 190 17.47 4.23 -13.34
CA ALA A 190 18.08 2.96 -13.00
C ALA A 190 17.68 2.49 -11.60
N GLN A 191 17.67 3.41 -10.62
CA GLN A 191 17.19 3.11 -9.27
C GLN A 191 15.73 2.70 -9.26
N ASP A 192 14.85 3.43 -9.97
CA ASP A 192 13.42 3.14 -10.02
C ASP A 192 13.15 1.79 -10.67
N ALA A 193 13.90 1.43 -11.72
CA ALA A 193 13.79 0.13 -12.36
C ALA A 193 14.19 -1.00 -11.42
N ALA A 194 15.36 -0.91 -10.78
CA ALA A 194 15.85 -1.92 -9.85
C ALA A 194 14.96 -2.08 -8.61
N ASP A 195 14.53 -0.95 -8.02
CA ASP A 195 13.65 -0.96 -6.85
C ASP A 195 12.25 -1.51 -7.20
N SER A 196 11.72 -1.20 -8.37
CA SER A 196 10.46 -1.75 -8.86
C SER A 196 10.53 -3.25 -9.06
N ASP A 197 11.58 -3.76 -9.69
CA ASP A 197 11.76 -5.21 -9.87
C ASP A 197 11.91 -5.93 -8.51
N SER A 198 12.69 -5.36 -7.60
CA SER A 198 12.82 -5.88 -6.23
C SER A 198 11.50 -5.86 -5.47
N LEU A 199 10.69 -4.80 -5.63
CA LEU A 199 9.37 -4.68 -5.03
C LEU A 199 8.46 -5.82 -5.49
N TYR A 200 8.33 -6.01 -6.79
CA TYR A 200 7.48 -7.07 -7.34
C TYR A 200 7.98 -8.45 -6.97
N SER A 201 9.27 -8.74 -7.15
CA SER A 201 9.84 -10.04 -6.84
C SER A 201 9.64 -10.42 -5.37
N THR A 202 9.79 -9.44 -4.45
CA THR A 202 9.55 -9.66 -3.02
C THR A 202 8.07 -9.83 -2.71
N LEU A 203 7.20 -9.02 -3.32
CA LEU A 203 5.75 -9.11 -3.12
C LEU A 203 5.21 -10.49 -3.56
N GLU A 204 5.58 -10.94 -4.76
CA GLU A 204 5.10 -12.19 -5.34
C GLU A 204 5.66 -13.43 -4.62
N ASN A 205 6.99 -13.47 -4.45
CA ASN A 205 7.68 -14.70 -4.03
C ASN A 205 7.81 -14.84 -2.51
N LYS A 206 7.66 -13.74 -1.75
CA LYS A 206 7.81 -13.75 -0.29
C LYS A 206 6.54 -13.33 0.41
N ILE A 207 6.05 -12.12 0.20
CA ILE A 207 4.96 -11.54 1.00
C ILE A 207 3.66 -12.31 0.77
N ILE A 208 3.22 -12.46 -0.48
CA ILE A 208 1.99 -13.15 -0.82
C ILE A 208 2.06 -14.62 -0.40
N SER A 209 3.17 -15.30 -0.70
CA SER A 209 3.35 -16.70 -0.32
C SER A 209 3.34 -16.91 1.20
N THR A 210 4.01 -16.04 1.98
CA THR A 210 4.00 -16.08 3.43
C THR A 210 2.60 -15.83 4.00
N TYR A 211 1.89 -14.82 3.49
CA TYR A 211 0.56 -14.48 3.99
C TYR A 211 -0.45 -15.61 3.79
N TYR A 212 -0.39 -16.31 2.66
CA TYR A 212 -1.31 -17.40 2.31
C TYR A 212 -0.82 -18.80 2.72
N ASN A 213 0.39 -18.92 3.29
CA ASN A 213 0.86 -20.16 3.90
C ASN A 213 0.26 -20.30 5.32
N VAL A 214 -0.98 -20.75 5.38
CA VAL A 214 -1.74 -20.86 6.64
C VAL A 214 -1.83 -22.31 7.12
N ASN A 215 -1.87 -22.50 8.43
CA ASN A 215 -2.16 -23.78 9.07
C ASN A 215 -3.68 -24.10 9.05
N ASP A 216 -4.06 -25.25 9.57
CA ASP A 216 -5.46 -25.72 9.66
C ASP A 216 -6.40 -24.75 10.40
N LYS A 217 -5.87 -23.83 11.18
CA LYS A 217 -6.63 -22.78 11.91
C LYS A 217 -6.71 -21.47 11.14
N GLY A 218 -6.18 -21.43 9.91
CA GLY A 218 -6.13 -20.20 9.09
C GLY A 218 -5.17 -19.14 9.61
N ILE A 219 -4.16 -19.53 10.40
CA ILE A 219 -3.10 -18.64 10.90
C ILE A 219 -1.86 -18.87 10.05
N SER A 220 -1.28 -17.79 9.54
CA SER A 220 -0.03 -17.87 8.76
C SER A 220 1.09 -18.48 9.64
N ASN A 221 1.85 -19.40 9.05
CA ASN A 221 2.92 -20.09 9.75
C ASN A 221 4.13 -19.20 10.03
N ASP A 222 4.37 -18.25 9.14
CA ASP A 222 5.62 -17.47 9.09
C ASP A 222 5.40 -15.94 9.13
N TRP A 223 4.15 -15.51 9.41
CA TRP A 223 3.79 -14.08 9.45
C TRP A 223 4.10 -13.42 10.79
#